data_4762bccc6084475945592b3195e149d9
#
_entry.id   4762bccc6084475945592b3195e149d9
#
_cell.length_a   1.000
_cell.length_b   1.000
_cell.length_c   1.000
_cell.angle_alpha   90.00
_cell.angle_beta   90.00
_cell.angle_gamma   90.00
#
_symmetry.space_group_name_H-M   'P 1'
#
loop_
_entity.id
_entity.type
_entity.pdbx_description
1 polymer ?
#
loop_
_entity_poly.entity_id
_entity_poly.type
_entity_poly.pdbx_seq_one_letter_code
_entity_poly.pdbx_strand_id
1 'polypeptide(L)'
;MENSPVKLLVVDDDPITCKRLEAYFTAEGYVVFLAHNGQEMWQVLASQDVAVLLLDVGLPGKDGLELARELRARDDMMGIILISGHDDDVDKIVGLESGADDYVTKPFNARELLARVKIVLRSARRQQKASITPSLTLGRWHFDVKQRRLLDPQGQQEVLTRGELELLSALASHPGTVLSRERLMQNVSHRAWDPGDRTIDVLISRLRDKLEDDPKKPKLIVTVRSEGYVLMQDASPR
;
A
#
# COMPACT_ATOMS: atom_id res chain seq x y z
N MET A 1 20.81 18.82 -5.27
CA MET A 1 19.46 18.55 -5.80
C MET A 1 18.50 18.93 -4.69
N GLU A 2 17.82 20.06 -4.84
CA GLU A 2 16.81 20.52 -3.90
C GLU A 2 15.69 19.47 -3.83
N ASN A 3 15.45 19.01 -2.63
CA ASN A 3 14.41 18.02 -2.34
C ASN A 3 13.08 18.78 -2.40
N SER A 4 12.40 18.76 -3.54
CA SER A 4 11.07 19.36 -3.66
C SER A 4 10.18 18.90 -2.50
N PRO A 5 9.44 19.81 -1.87
CA PRO A 5 8.60 19.45 -0.72
C PRO A 5 7.56 18.39 -1.13
N VAL A 6 7.33 17.45 -0.24
CA VAL A 6 6.38 16.37 -0.49
C VAL A 6 4.97 16.92 -0.44
N LYS A 7 4.18 16.67 -1.49
CA LYS A 7 2.77 17.07 -1.59
C LYS A 7 1.87 16.00 -0.98
N LEU A 8 0.97 16.44 -0.11
CA LEU A 8 0.01 15.61 0.59
C LEU A 8 -1.40 16.17 0.37
N LEU A 9 -2.37 15.32 0.07
CA LEU A 9 -3.78 15.70 -0.05
C LEU A 9 -4.56 15.11 1.12
N VAL A 10 -5.35 15.94 1.78
CA VAL A 10 -6.30 15.55 2.81
C VAL A 10 -7.70 15.68 2.23
N VAL A 11 -8.48 14.61 2.29
CA VAL A 11 -9.88 14.57 1.86
C VAL A 11 -10.75 14.15 3.03
N ASP A 12 -11.48 15.10 3.59
CA ASP A 12 -12.35 14.91 4.75
C ASP A 12 -13.46 15.97 4.70
N ASP A 13 -14.69 15.62 4.89
CA ASP A 13 -15.84 16.56 4.86
C ASP A 13 -15.91 17.47 6.10
N ASP A 14 -15.18 17.12 7.18
CA ASP A 14 -15.06 17.97 8.36
C ASP A 14 -13.95 19.01 8.18
N PRO A 15 -14.30 20.31 8.05
CA PRO A 15 -13.33 21.38 7.87
C PRO A 15 -12.40 21.59 9.08
N ILE A 16 -12.81 21.13 10.28
CA ILE A 16 -11.98 21.23 11.49
C ILE A 16 -10.86 20.22 11.40
N THR A 17 -11.18 18.98 11.03
CA THR A 17 -10.19 17.92 10.80
C THR A 17 -9.20 18.32 9.69
N CYS A 18 -9.71 18.82 8.56
CA CYS A 18 -8.88 19.32 7.46
C CYS A 18 -7.88 20.39 7.91
N LYS A 19 -8.34 21.46 8.57
CA LYS A 19 -7.48 22.54 9.07
C LYS A 19 -6.45 22.07 10.09
N ARG A 20 -6.83 21.16 10.98
CA ARG A 20 -5.93 20.60 11.99
C ARG A 20 -4.81 19.77 11.33
N LEU A 21 -5.15 18.96 10.35
CA LEU A 21 -4.18 18.17 9.60
C LEU A 21 -3.29 19.05 8.73
N GLU A 22 -3.87 20.05 8.04
CA GLU A 22 -3.10 21.03 7.27
C GLU A 22 -2.04 21.71 8.13
N ALA A 23 -2.44 22.30 9.25
CA ALA A 23 -1.52 22.99 10.15
C ALA A 23 -0.41 22.05 10.67
N TYR A 24 -0.77 20.83 11.04
CA TYR A 24 0.18 19.85 11.55
C TYR A 24 1.19 19.40 10.48
N PHE A 25 0.73 18.98 9.31
CA PHE A 25 1.61 18.50 8.25
C PHE A 25 2.42 19.61 7.59
N THR A 26 1.89 20.85 7.52
CA THR A 26 2.66 22.02 7.07
C THR A 26 3.82 22.33 8.04
N ALA A 27 3.59 22.26 9.34
CA ALA A 27 4.65 22.40 10.33
C ALA A 27 5.73 21.30 10.23
N GLU A 28 5.36 20.10 9.73
CA GLU A 28 6.29 19.00 9.45
C GLU A 28 6.97 19.07 8.07
N GLY A 29 6.74 20.17 7.32
CA GLY A 29 7.42 20.44 6.05
C GLY A 29 6.75 19.86 4.79
N TYR A 30 5.48 19.48 4.86
CA TYR A 30 4.70 19.04 3.70
C TYR A 30 3.99 20.22 3.03
N VAL A 31 3.77 20.12 1.73
CA VAL A 31 2.81 20.98 1.02
C VAL A 31 1.46 20.27 1.05
N VAL A 32 0.49 20.84 1.76
CA VAL A 32 -0.80 20.22 2.01
C VAL A 32 -1.87 20.85 1.11
N PHE A 33 -2.64 20.00 0.45
CA PHE A 33 -3.86 20.34 -0.27
C PHE A 33 -5.06 19.79 0.50
N LEU A 34 -6.18 20.47 0.40
CA LEU A 34 -7.43 20.06 1.04
C LEU A 34 -8.51 19.84 -0.02
N ALA A 35 -9.37 18.86 0.24
CA ALA A 35 -10.61 18.63 -0.50
C ALA A 35 -11.68 18.14 0.49
N HIS A 36 -12.93 18.49 0.24
CA HIS A 36 -14.04 18.16 1.13
C HIS A 36 -14.99 17.09 0.56
N ASN A 37 -14.69 16.62 -0.64
CA ASN A 37 -15.45 15.58 -1.35
C ASN A 37 -14.62 15.00 -2.49
N GLY A 38 -15.14 13.92 -3.12
CA GLY A 38 -14.47 13.27 -4.22
C GLY A 38 -14.26 14.15 -5.46
N GLN A 39 -15.18 15.08 -5.74
CA GLN A 39 -15.02 15.98 -6.90
C GLN A 39 -13.84 16.93 -6.72
N GLU A 40 -13.71 17.55 -5.57
CA GLU A 40 -12.56 18.41 -5.24
C GLU A 40 -11.26 17.61 -5.21
N MET A 41 -11.28 16.38 -4.66
CA MET A 41 -10.14 15.46 -4.72
C MET A 41 -9.63 15.29 -6.15
N TRP A 42 -10.52 14.97 -7.09
CA TRP A 42 -10.13 14.79 -8.50
C TRP A 42 -9.59 16.06 -9.14
N GLN A 43 -10.12 17.24 -8.80
CA GLN A 43 -9.60 18.52 -9.30
C GLN A 43 -8.16 18.78 -8.82
N VAL A 44 -7.86 18.50 -7.56
CA VAL A 44 -6.51 18.61 -7.03
C VAL A 44 -5.57 17.62 -7.72
N LEU A 45 -5.96 16.36 -7.82
CA LEU A 45 -5.15 15.31 -8.45
C LEU A 45 -4.89 15.56 -9.94
N ALA A 46 -5.80 16.24 -10.64
CA ALA A 46 -5.60 16.62 -12.04
C ALA A 46 -4.52 17.70 -12.23
N SER A 47 -4.23 18.51 -11.20
CA SER A 47 -3.32 19.66 -11.29
C SER A 47 -2.06 19.52 -10.44
N GLN A 48 -2.03 18.59 -9.48
CA GLN A 48 -0.96 18.42 -8.52
C GLN A 48 -0.43 16.99 -8.50
N ASP A 49 0.89 16.86 -8.49
CA ASP A 49 1.57 15.57 -8.29
C ASP A 49 1.61 15.25 -6.79
N VAL A 50 0.55 14.61 -6.29
CA VAL A 50 0.36 14.26 -4.88
C VAL A 50 1.05 12.95 -4.58
N ALA A 51 1.93 12.93 -3.57
CA ALA A 51 2.65 11.73 -3.17
C ALA A 51 1.86 10.82 -2.20
N VAL A 52 1.02 11.41 -1.35
CA VAL A 52 0.18 10.69 -0.36
C VAL A 52 -1.18 11.34 -0.25
N LEU A 53 -2.20 10.51 -0.23
CA LEU A 53 -3.59 10.85 0.01
C LEU A 53 -4.00 10.34 1.39
N LEU A 54 -4.54 11.23 2.23
CA LEU A 54 -5.29 10.91 3.44
C LEU A 54 -6.76 11.02 3.08
N LEU A 55 -7.50 9.93 3.11
CA LEU A 55 -8.86 9.85 2.58
C LEU A 55 -9.82 9.36 3.63
N ASP A 56 -10.76 10.23 4.02
CA ASP A 56 -11.86 9.82 4.88
C ASP A 56 -12.78 8.84 4.16
N VAL A 57 -13.19 7.80 4.86
CA VAL A 57 -14.15 6.81 4.34
C VAL A 57 -15.55 7.40 4.30
N GLY A 58 -15.93 8.19 5.30
CA GLY A 58 -17.28 8.71 5.52
C GLY A 58 -17.67 9.93 4.67
N LEU A 59 -17.13 10.08 3.47
CA LEU A 59 -17.42 11.23 2.61
C LEU A 59 -18.86 11.24 2.09
N PRO A 60 -19.46 12.42 1.90
CA PRO A 60 -20.78 12.54 1.28
C PRO A 60 -20.74 12.20 -0.21
N GLY A 61 -21.73 11.44 -0.66
CA GLY A 61 -21.86 11.02 -2.06
C GLY A 61 -21.12 9.71 -2.33
N LYS A 62 -19.95 9.78 -2.97
CA LYS A 62 -19.06 8.62 -3.09
C LYS A 62 -18.22 8.47 -1.84
N ASP A 63 -18.27 7.28 -1.25
CA ASP A 63 -17.45 6.98 -0.08
C ASP A 63 -15.96 6.87 -0.43
N GLY A 64 -15.10 6.97 0.61
CA GLY A 64 -13.66 6.90 0.43
C GLY A 64 -13.16 5.55 -0.09
N LEU A 65 -13.88 4.45 0.13
CA LEU A 65 -13.54 3.13 -0.39
C LEU A 65 -13.74 3.06 -1.90
N GLU A 66 -14.84 3.61 -2.39
CA GLU A 66 -15.09 3.71 -3.84
C GLU A 66 -14.03 4.59 -4.52
N LEU A 67 -13.70 5.73 -3.92
CA LEU A 67 -12.67 6.63 -4.44
C LEU A 67 -11.29 5.96 -4.47
N ALA A 68 -10.94 5.20 -3.45
CA ALA A 68 -9.69 4.44 -3.41
C ALA A 68 -9.63 3.38 -4.51
N ARG A 69 -10.73 2.66 -4.78
CA ARG A 69 -10.84 1.70 -5.89
C ARG A 69 -10.66 2.38 -7.25
N GLU A 70 -11.31 3.52 -7.45
CA GLU A 70 -11.22 4.28 -8.71
C GLU A 70 -9.79 4.78 -8.96
N LEU A 71 -9.10 5.24 -7.91
CA LEU A 71 -7.70 5.65 -7.99
C LEU A 71 -6.80 4.48 -8.41
N ARG A 72 -6.96 3.32 -7.79
CA ARG A 72 -6.15 2.14 -8.13
C ARG A 72 -6.43 1.61 -9.53
N ALA A 73 -7.68 1.72 -10.01
CA ALA A 73 -8.03 1.34 -11.39
C ALA A 73 -7.34 2.23 -12.45
N ARG A 74 -6.86 3.42 -12.08
CA ARG A 74 -6.11 4.34 -12.96
C ARG A 74 -4.61 4.14 -12.93
N ASP A 75 -4.13 3.08 -12.30
CA ASP A 75 -2.71 2.74 -12.24
C ASP A 75 -1.87 3.70 -11.38
N ASP A 76 -2.47 4.31 -10.40
CA ASP A 76 -1.83 5.33 -9.58
C ASP A 76 -1.02 4.71 -8.43
N MET A 77 0.29 4.96 -8.44
CA MET A 77 1.24 4.54 -7.40
C MET A 77 1.27 5.49 -6.19
N MET A 78 0.37 6.45 -6.13
CA MET A 78 0.21 7.36 -4.99
C MET A 78 -0.12 6.57 -3.72
N GLY A 79 0.46 6.95 -2.60
CA GLY A 79 0.13 6.36 -1.31
C GLY A 79 -1.28 6.73 -0.86
N ILE A 80 -2.08 5.76 -0.46
CA ILE A 80 -3.43 5.99 0.04
C ILE A 80 -3.53 5.48 1.48
N ILE A 81 -3.85 6.38 2.40
CA ILE A 81 -4.16 6.04 3.79
C ILE A 81 -5.64 6.36 4.01
N LEU A 82 -6.44 5.34 4.29
CA LEU A 82 -7.84 5.52 4.64
C LEU A 82 -7.97 5.92 6.11
N ILE A 83 -8.90 6.83 6.37
CA ILE A 83 -9.25 7.28 7.73
C ILE A 83 -10.73 6.96 7.93
N SER A 84 -11.11 6.28 9.00
CA SER A 84 -12.51 5.88 9.24
C SER A 84 -12.93 6.11 10.68
N GLY A 85 -14.20 6.41 10.87
CA GLY A 85 -14.83 6.45 12.20
C GLY A 85 -15.21 5.09 12.77
N HIS A 86 -15.10 4.02 11.99
CA HIS A 86 -15.43 2.65 12.41
C HIS A 86 -14.18 1.86 12.73
N ASP A 87 -14.17 1.18 13.86
CA ASP A 87 -13.06 0.35 14.34
C ASP A 87 -13.39 -1.15 14.21
N ASP A 88 -14.19 -1.51 13.22
CA ASP A 88 -14.51 -2.90 12.91
C ASP A 88 -13.40 -3.51 12.03
N ASP A 89 -12.99 -4.75 12.36
CA ASP A 89 -11.99 -5.47 11.57
C ASP A 89 -12.48 -5.74 10.14
N VAL A 90 -13.79 -5.85 9.93
CA VAL A 90 -14.40 -6.01 8.60
C VAL A 90 -14.16 -4.76 7.75
N ASP A 91 -14.37 -3.57 8.32
CA ASP A 91 -14.15 -2.30 7.61
C ASP A 91 -12.67 -2.08 7.27
N LYS A 92 -11.75 -2.50 8.14
CA LYS A 92 -10.30 -2.47 7.86
C LYS A 92 -9.93 -3.38 6.69
N ILE A 93 -10.49 -4.59 6.65
CA ILE A 93 -10.28 -5.56 5.56
C ILE A 93 -10.81 -4.99 4.25
N VAL A 94 -12.06 -4.50 4.24
CA VAL A 94 -12.68 -3.89 3.06
C VAL A 94 -11.90 -2.65 2.58
N GLY A 95 -11.41 -1.82 3.52
CA GLY A 95 -10.57 -0.66 3.21
C GLY A 95 -9.28 -1.05 2.50
N LEU A 96 -8.57 -2.04 3.01
CA LEU A 96 -7.35 -2.54 2.39
C LEU A 96 -7.64 -3.26 1.06
N GLU A 97 -8.73 -4.01 0.95
CA GLU A 97 -9.20 -4.61 -0.31
C GLU A 97 -9.57 -3.57 -1.37
N SER A 98 -9.91 -2.36 -0.97
CA SER A 98 -10.18 -1.23 -1.88
C SER A 98 -8.94 -0.63 -2.52
N GLY A 99 -7.73 -1.10 -2.19
CA GLY A 99 -6.48 -0.62 -2.78
C GLY A 99 -5.70 0.34 -1.90
N ALA A 100 -6.13 0.64 -0.68
CA ALA A 100 -5.37 1.45 0.26
C ALA A 100 -4.06 0.76 0.71
N ASP A 101 -3.06 1.55 1.04
CA ASP A 101 -1.77 1.08 1.56
C ASP A 101 -1.79 0.95 3.08
N ASP A 102 -2.59 1.75 3.78
CA ASP A 102 -2.80 1.68 5.23
C ASP A 102 -4.19 2.19 5.62
N TYR A 103 -4.58 1.94 6.86
CA TYR A 103 -5.88 2.27 7.41
C TYR A 103 -5.72 2.81 8.85
N VAL A 104 -6.44 3.88 9.18
CA VAL A 104 -6.38 4.53 10.49
C VAL A 104 -7.80 4.78 11.00
N THR A 105 -8.08 4.42 12.25
CA THR A 105 -9.38 4.66 12.88
C THR A 105 -9.41 5.99 13.61
N LYS A 106 -10.55 6.72 13.55
CA LYS A 106 -10.84 7.89 14.38
C LYS A 106 -11.30 7.41 15.78
N PRO A 107 -10.84 8.01 16.88
CA PRO A 107 -9.92 9.14 16.95
C PRO A 107 -8.46 8.72 16.78
N PHE A 108 -7.70 9.44 15.98
CA PHE A 108 -6.28 9.20 15.74
C PHE A 108 -5.38 10.29 16.31
N ASN A 109 -4.14 9.92 16.57
CA ASN A 109 -3.10 10.87 16.93
C ASN A 109 -2.38 11.36 15.67
N ALA A 110 -2.21 12.68 15.51
CA ALA A 110 -1.52 13.25 14.36
C ALA A 110 -0.07 12.76 14.20
N ARG A 111 0.62 12.42 15.30
CA ARG A 111 1.96 11.81 15.27
C ARG A 111 1.94 10.40 14.71
N GLU A 112 0.92 9.62 15.05
CA GLU A 112 0.73 8.29 14.47
C GLU A 112 0.50 8.39 12.97
N LEU A 113 -0.41 9.27 12.54
CA LEU A 113 -0.69 9.50 11.14
C LEU A 113 0.56 9.97 10.37
N LEU A 114 1.37 10.86 10.95
CA LEU A 114 2.65 11.27 10.39
C LEU A 114 3.63 10.09 10.23
N ALA A 115 3.71 9.21 11.23
CA ALA A 115 4.55 8.01 11.15
C ALA A 115 4.12 7.12 9.98
N ARG A 116 2.82 6.93 9.78
CA ARG A 116 2.24 6.15 8.67
C ARG A 116 2.51 6.82 7.31
N VAL A 117 2.32 8.14 7.20
CA VAL A 117 2.69 8.91 6.00
C VAL A 117 4.17 8.76 5.66
N LYS A 118 5.07 8.88 6.66
CA LYS A 118 6.51 8.67 6.45
C LYS A 118 6.84 7.26 5.97
N ILE A 119 6.11 6.26 6.44
CA ILE A 119 6.26 4.86 6.03
C ILE A 119 5.85 4.69 4.56
N VAL A 120 4.66 5.13 4.22
CA VAL A 120 4.13 5.09 2.85
C VAL A 120 5.07 5.82 1.86
N LEU A 121 5.65 6.96 2.26
CA LEU A 121 6.63 7.71 1.45
C LEU A 121 8.01 7.03 1.34
N ARG A 122 8.49 6.37 2.40
CA ARG A 122 9.79 5.68 2.36
C ARG A 122 9.79 4.54 1.33
N SER A 123 8.68 3.86 1.19
CA SER A 123 8.50 2.81 0.20
C SER A 123 8.73 3.35 -1.22
N ALA A 124 8.25 4.57 -1.52
CA ALA A 124 8.48 5.23 -2.81
C ALA A 124 9.96 5.56 -3.07
N ARG A 125 10.67 6.04 -2.04
CA ARG A 125 12.09 6.45 -2.18
C ARG A 125 13.08 5.28 -2.25
N ARG A 126 12.76 4.12 -1.69
CA ARG A 126 13.60 2.91 -1.80
C ARG A 126 13.68 2.37 -3.22
N GLN A 127 12.71 2.69 -4.08
CA GLN A 127 12.72 2.34 -5.48
C GLN A 127 13.93 2.90 -6.25
N GLN A 128 14.55 3.96 -5.79
CA GLN A 128 15.71 4.59 -6.48
C GLN A 128 17.09 4.06 -6.05
N LYS A 129 17.22 3.29 -4.98
CA LYS A 129 18.54 2.95 -4.39
C LYS A 129 18.87 1.47 -4.21
N ALA A 130 18.11 0.52 -4.75
CA ALA A 130 18.40 -0.91 -4.53
C ALA A 130 19.45 -1.45 -5.53
N SER A 131 20.60 -1.80 -4.98
CA SER A 131 21.68 -2.52 -5.66
C SER A 131 21.37 -4.02 -5.77
N ILE A 132 21.60 -4.56 -6.96
CA ILE A 132 21.86 -5.98 -7.31
C ILE A 132 21.08 -7.04 -6.50
N THR A 133 19.91 -7.41 -6.99
CA THR A 133 19.26 -8.69 -6.67
C THR A 133 18.73 -9.31 -7.99
N PRO A 134 18.76 -10.64 -8.15
CA PRO A 134 18.38 -11.28 -9.41
C PRO A 134 16.88 -11.15 -9.71
N SER A 135 16.53 -11.19 -10.99
CA SER A 135 15.14 -11.37 -11.42
C SER A 135 14.64 -12.75 -11.00
N LEU A 136 13.41 -12.84 -10.52
CA LEU A 136 12.78 -14.08 -10.07
C LEU A 136 11.66 -14.47 -11.03
N THR A 137 11.66 -15.74 -11.44
CA THR A 137 10.54 -16.31 -12.17
C THR A 137 9.52 -16.87 -11.19
N LEU A 138 8.29 -16.38 -11.26
CA LEU A 138 7.16 -16.73 -10.40
C LEU A 138 6.03 -17.29 -11.28
N GLY A 139 6.03 -18.60 -11.51
CA GLY A 139 5.14 -19.21 -12.48
C GLY A 139 5.40 -18.62 -13.88
N ARG A 140 4.38 -17.98 -14.47
CA ARG A 140 4.53 -17.28 -15.75
C ARG A 140 5.09 -15.85 -15.62
N TRP A 141 5.17 -15.31 -14.42
CA TRP A 141 5.54 -13.93 -14.14
C TRP A 141 7.05 -13.78 -13.96
N HIS A 142 7.56 -12.63 -14.35
CA HIS A 142 8.94 -12.21 -14.13
C HIS A 142 8.97 -11.04 -13.17
N PHE A 143 9.48 -11.25 -11.98
CA PHE A 143 9.64 -10.18 -11.01
C PHE A 143 11.09 -9.66 -11.03
N ASP A 144 11.27 -8.47 -11.60
CA ASP A 144 12.53 -7.73 -11.49
C ASP A 144 12.62 -7.09 -10.11
N VAL A 145 13.36 -7.73 -9.22
CA VAL A 145 13.51 -7.27 -7.83
C VAL A 145 14.21 -5.90 -7.79
N LYS A 146 15.07 -5.61 -8.76
CA LYS A 146 15.82 -4.35 -8.82
C LYS A 146 14.97 -3.19 -9.32
N GLN A 147 14.22 -3.40 -10.39
CA GLN A 147 13.30 -2.39 -10.93
C GLN A 147 11.94 -2.42 -10.22
N ARG A 148 11.72 -3.43 -9.38
CA ARG A 148 10.46 -3.64 -8.64
C ARG A 148 9.26 -3.71 -9.58
N ARG A 149 9.41 -4.45 -10.68
CA ARG A 149 8.40 -4.63 -11.71
C ARG A 149 8.02 -6.08 -11.84
N LEU A 150 6.73 -6.33 -11.87
CA LEU A 150 6.16 -7.63 -12.21
C LEU A 150 5.77 -7.58 -13.68
N LEU A 151 6.37 -8.47 -14.48
CA LEU A 151 6.16 -8.53 -15.91
C LEU A 151 5.47 -9.84 -16.29
N ASP A 152 4.52 -9.78 -17.20
CA ASP A 152 3.92 -10.94 -17.80
C ASP A 152 4.87 -11.58 -18.86
N PRO A 153 4.52 -12.75 -19.47
CA PRO A 153 5.32 -13.37 -20.51
C PRO A 153 5.51 -12.52 -21.79
N GLN A 154 4.66 -11.51 -21.99
CA GLN A 154 4.70 -10.57 -23.10
C GLN A 154 5.52 -9.31 -22.76
N GLY A 155 6.04 -9.22 -21.54
CA GLY A 155 6.81 -8.08 -21.07
C GLY A 155 5.95 -6.88 -20.65
N GLN A 156 4.63 -7.06 -20.52
CA GLN A 156 3.75 -6.03 -20.00
C GLN A 156 3.85 -5.99 -18.47
N GLN A 157 3.83 -4.78 -17.92
CA GLN A 157 3.94 -4.59 -16.49
C GLN A 157 2.58 -4.79 -15.82
N GLU A 158 2.52 -5.71 -14.86
CA GLU A 158 1.39 -5.82 -13.94
C GLU A 158 1.48 -4.77 -12.84
N VAL A 159 0.38 -4.10 -12.58
CA VAL A 159 0.33 -3.02 -11.59
C VAL A 159 0.14 -3.59 -10.20
N LEU A 160 1.12 -3.33 -9.37
CA LEU A 160 1.07 -3.64 -7.94
C LEU A 160 0.87 -2.34 -7.16
N THR A 161 -0.02 -2.36 -6.17
CA THR A 161 -0.06 -1.30 -5.17
C THR A 161 1.26 -1.28 -4.39
N ARG A 162 1.50 -0.17 -3.71
CA ARG A 162 2.73 -0.02 -2.91
C ARG A 162 2.89 -1.12 -1.86
N GLY A 163 1.81 -1.45 -1.13
CA GLY A 163 1.83 -2.52 -0.14
C GLY A 163 2.10 -3.91 -0.74
N GLU A 164 1.48 -4.22 -1.87
CA GLU A 164 1.73 -5.47 -2.61
C GLU A 164 3.17 -5.57 -3.09
N LEU A 165 3.71 -4.47 -3.58
CA LEU A 165 5.08 -4.40 -4.08
C LEU A 165 6.11 -4.57 -2.94
N GLU A 166 5.90 -3.92 -1.79
CA GLU A 166 6.76 -4.11 -0.60
C GLU A 166 6.70 -5.55 -0.11
N LEU A 167 5.49 -6.13 -0.05
CA LEU A 167 5.29 -7.50 0.38
C LEU A 167 5.98 -8.49 -0.55
N LEU A 168 5.78 -8.35 -1.87
CA LEU A 168 6.42 -9.21 -2.86
C LEU A 168 7.95 -9.06 -2.82
N SER A 169 8.45 -7.84 -2.66
CA SER A 169 9.90 -7.58 -2.53
C SER A 169 10.50 -8.20 -1.27
N ALA A 170 9.78 -8.14 -0.14
CA ALA A 170 10.21 -8.78 1.10
C ALA A 170 10.30 -10.31 0.96
N LEU A 171 9.28 -10.92 0.38
CA LEU A 171 9.24 -12.36 0.09
C LEU A 171 10.33 -12.76 -0.91
N ALA A 172 10.50 -12.00 -1.98
CA ALA A 172 11.47 -12.24 -3.04
C ALA A 172 12.92 -12.09 -2.57
N SER A 173 13.16 -11.31 -1.52
CA SER A 173 14.50 -11.20 -0.90
C SER A 173 14.87 -12.41 -0.05
N HIS A 174 13.91 -13.29 0.27
CA HIS A 174 14.11 -14.48 1.11
C HIS A 174 13.36 -15.69 0.53
N PRO A 175 13.64 -16.08 -0.73
CA PRO A 175 12.93 -17.17 -1.36
C PRO A 175 13.17 -18.49 -0.62
N GLY A 176 12.11 -19.31 -0.50
CA GLY A 176 12.16 -20.57 0.25
C GLY A 176 12.23 -20.43 1.78
N THR A 177 12.24 -19.20 2.29
CA THR A 177 12.28 -18.94 3.74
C THR A 177 10.90 -18.50 4.23
N VAL A 178 10.44 -19.08 5.34
CA VAL A 178 9.18 -18.65 5.97
C VAL A 178 9.40 -17.30 6.65
N LEU A 179 8.58 -16.31 6.29
CA LEU A 179 8.54 -15.01 6.94
C LEU A 179 7.28 -14.88 7.78
N SER A 180 7.45 -14.54 9.07
CA SER A 180 6.32 -14.33 9.97
C SER A 180 5.52 -13.08 9.57
N ARG A 181 4.23 -13.04 9.98
CA ARG A 181 3.39 -11.86 9.76
C ARG A 181 3.98 -10.59 10.35
N GLU A 182 4.58 -10.70 11.53
CA GLU A 182 5.29 -9.60 12.18
C GLU A 182 6.45 -9.09 11.32
N ARG A 183 7.30 -9.99 10.82
CA ARG A 183 8.44 -9.61 9.96
C ARG A 183 7.98 -9.01 8.63
N LEU A 184 6.92 -9.55 8.03
CA LEU A 184 6.32 -8.98 6.82
C LEU A 184 5.72 -7.61 7.08
N MET A 185 5.02 -7.43 8.20
CA MET A 185 4.47 -6.14 8.60
C MET A 185 5.57 -5.09 8.80
N GLN A 186 6.68 -5.44 9.44
CA GLN A 186 7.83 -4.54 9.58
C GLN A 186 8.41 -4.11 8.24
N ASN A 187 8.41 -5.00 7.23
CA ASN A 187 8.88 -4.66 5.89
C ASN A 187 7.88 -3.80 5.10
N VAL A 188 6.58 -4.10 5.20
CA VAL A 188 5.53 -3.42 4.44
C VAL A 188 5.17 -2.07 5.05
N SER A 189 4.97 -2.00 6.35
CA SER A 189 4.48 -0.79 7.04
C SER A 189 5.35 -0.31 8.19
N HIS A 190 6.46 -1.01 8.51
CA HIS A 190 7.43 -0.68 9.56
C HIS A 190 6.79 -0.47 10.94
N ARG A 191 5.63 -1.05 11.18
CA ARG A 191 4.92 -1.02 12.46
C ARG A 191 4.93 -2.39 13.14
N ALA A 192 4.68 -2.41 14.43
CA ALA A 192 4.44 -3.65 15.15
C ALA A 192 3.17 -4.32 14.60
N TRP A 193 3.21 -5.64 14.47
CA TRP A 193 2.04 -6.44 14.13
C TRP A 193 1.22 -6.72 15.39
N ASP A 194 -0.09 -6.66 15.25
CA ASP A 194 -1.06 -7.07 16.26
C ASP A 194 -1.76 -8.36 15.80
N PRO A 195 -2.10 -9.30 16.71
CA PRO A 195 -2.80 -10.55 16.34
C PRO A 195 -4.13 -10.36 15.58
N GLY A 196 -4.81 -9.22 15.76
CA GLY A 196 -6.01 -8.83 15.03
C GLY A 196 -5.74 -8.20 13.65
N ASP A 197 -4.48 -7.88 13.34
CA ASP A 197 -4.13 -7.17 12.10
C ASP A 197 -4.11 -8.13 10.90
N ARG A 198 -5.06 -7.93 9.99
CA ARG A 198 -5.22 -8.73 8.77
C ARG A 198 -4.53 -8.14 7.53
N THR A 199 -3.81 -7.03 7.67
CA THR A 199 -3.17 -6.33 6.54
C THR A 199 -2.33 -7.27 5.67
N ILE A 200 -1.48 -8.10 6.28
CA ILE A 200 -0.63 -9.04 5.55
C ILE A 200 -1.46 -10.11 4.83
N ASP A 201 -2.47 -10.67 5.51
CA ASP A 201 -3.32 -11.72 4.93
C ASP A 201 -4.09 -11.18 3.69
N VAL A 202 -4.59 -9.96 3.75
CA VAL A 202 -5.26 -9.27 2.63
C VAL A 202 -4.30 -9.03 1.47
N LEU A 203 -3.11 -8.50 1.74
CA LEU A 203 -2.10 -8.26 0.70
C LEU A 203 -1.63 -9.58 0.04
N ILE A 204 -1.51 -10.67 0.81
CA ILE A 204 -1.22 -12.00 0.29
C ILE A 204 -2.34 -12.48 -0.65
N SER A 205 -3.61 -12.31 -0.24
CA SER A 205 -4.74 -12.69 -1.10
C SER A 205 -4.69 -11.98 -2.44
N ARG A 206 -4.50 -10.66 -2.44
CA ARG A 206 -4.38 -9.86 -3.66
C ARG A 206 -3.21 -10.26 -4.55
N LEU A 207 -2.04 -10.52 -3.94
CA LEU A 207 -0.88 -10.98 -4.69
C LEU A 207 -1.12 -12.34 -5.34
N ARG A 208 -1.78 -13.26 -4.63
CA ARG A 208 -2.16 -14.56 -5.22
C ARG A 208 -3.08 -14.39 -6.42
N ASP A 209 -4.09 -13.54 -6.29
CA ASP A 209 -5.02 -13.26 -7.39
C ASP A 209 -4.29 -12.69 -8.61
N LYS A 210 -3.38 -11.72 -8.42
CA LYS A 210 -2.57 -11.13 -9.51
C LYS A 210 -1.56 -12.11 -10.10
N LEU A 211 -0.96 -12.93 -9.28
CA LEU A 211 -0.01 -13.98 -9.72
C LEU A 211 -0.72 -15.22 -10.28
N GLU A 212 -2.06 -15.24 -10.26
CA GLU A 212 -2.88 -16.41 -10.65
C GLU A 212 -2.51 -17.68 -9.85
N ASP A 213 -2.08 -17.48 -8.60
CA ASP A 213 -1.79 -18.56 -7.67
C ASP A 213 -3.09 -19.00 -6.99
N ASP A 214 -3.52 -20.26 -7.22
CA ASP A 214 -4.80 -20.78 -6.69
C ASP A 214 -4.90 -20.59 -5.17
N PRO A 215 -5.82 -19.76 -4.65
CA PRO A 215 -5.94 -19.52 -3.21
C PRO A 215 -6.20 -20.79 -2.37
N LYS A 216 -6.78 -21.82 -2.99
CA LYS A 216 -7.07 -23.12 -2.32
C LYS A 216 -5.88 -24.05 -2.32
N LYS A 217 -4.98 -23.91 -3.31
CA LYS A 217 -3.76 -24.72 -3.45
C LYS A 217 -2.61 -23.85 -3.95
N PRO A 218 -2.20 -22.84 -3.16
CA PRO A 218 -1.17 -21.90 -3.60
C PRO A 218 0.17 -22.60 -3.79
N LYS A 219 0.83 -22.30 -4.90
CA LYS A 219 2.15 -22.87 -5.27
C LYS A 219 3.26 -21.84 -5.14
N LEU A 220 2.95 -20.57 -5.40
CA LEU A 220 3.93 -19.48 -5.40
C LEU A 220 4.08 -18.89 -3.99
N ILE A 221 2.99 -18.42 -3.40
CA ILE A 221 3.00 -17.88 -2.05
C ILE A 221 2.26 -18.86 -1.13
N VAL A 222 3.02 -19.71 -0.45
CA VAL A 222 2.47 -20.78 0.39
C VAL A 222 2.28 -20.29 1.82
N THR A 223 1.13 -20.62 2.43
CA THR A 223 0.87 -20.38 3.84
C THR A 223 1.45 -21.51 4.68
N VAL A 224 2.32 -21.15 5.63
CA VAL A 224 2.78 -22.08 6.68
C VAL A 224 2.00 -21.78 7.94
N ARG A 225 1.12 -22.71 8.33
CA ARG A 225 0.19 -22.53 9.45
C ARG A 225 0.96 -22.12 10.70
N SER A 226 0.43 -21.13 11.41
CA SER A 226 0.98 -20.54 12.65
C SER A 226 2.35 -19.87 12.52
N GLU A 227 3.05 -19.96 11.37
CA GLU A 227 4.38 -19.39 11.18
C GLU A 227 4.36 -18.16 10.26
N GLY A 228 3.67 -18.22 9.11
CA GLY A 228 3.64 -17.09 8.17
C GLY A 228 3.49 -17.52 6.72
N TYR A 229 4.30 -16.91 5.85
CA TYR A 229 4.26 -17.10 4.40
C TYR A 229 5.65 -17.34 3.83
N VAL A 230 5.72 -18.13 2.78
CA VAL A 230 6.94 -18.41 2.04
C VAL A 230 6.69 -18.26 0.54
N LEU A 231 7.62 -17.59 -0.15
CA LEU A 231 7.64 -17.54 -1.60
C LEU A 231 8.46 -18.74 -2.13
N MET A 232 7.80 -19.59 -2.89
CA MET A 232 8.44 -20.71 -3.55
C MET A 232 8.99 -20.23 -4.90
N GLN A 233 10.21 -20.59 -5.21
CA GLN A 233 10.73 -20.44 -6.57
C GLN A 233 10.26 -21.64 -7.37
N ASP A 234 9.79 -21.43 -8.59
CA ASP A 234 9.67 -22.53 -9.53
C ASP A 234 11.06 -23.13 -9.73
N ALA A 235 11.21 -24.38 -9.33
CA ALA A 235 12.31 -25.18 -9.82
C ALA A 235 12.06 -25.33 -11.33
N SER A 236 12.68 -24.45 -12.15
CA SER A 236 12.69 -24.66 -13.60
C SER A 236 13.10 -26.10 -13.87
N PRO A 237 12.32 -26.86 -14.63
CA PRO A 237 12.82 -28.16 -15.09
C PRO A 237 14.12 -27.92 -15.86
N ARG A 238 15.18 -28.55 -15.42
CA ARG A 238 16.44 -28.64 -16.15
C ARG A 238 16.26 -29.35 -17.49
#